data_64e9f1c2218c2db473f02aee6017144f
#
_entry.id   64e9f1c2218c2db473f02aee6017144f
#
_cell.length_a   1.000
_cell.length_b   1.000
_cell.length_c   1.000
_cell.angle_alpha   90.00
_cell.angle_beta   90.00
_cell.angle_gamma   90.00
#
_symmetry.space_group_name_H-M   'P 1'
#
loop_
_entity.id
_entity.type
_entity.pdbx_description
1 polymer ?
#
loop_
_entity_poly.entity_id
_entity_poly.type
_entity_poly.pdbx_seq_one_letter_code
_entity_poly.pdbx_strand_id
1 'polypeptide(L)'
;MRHQISRRKFVSTGAAMLTASAARPRSLFSAEEELMPLSLDHILLGCSDLDRGIDFVEKHTGVRAAFGGVHPGRGTRNALLSLGEKHYLEIIALDPQQSGAPDHYGLAKLIEPRLVGWAAHPGDLNAFAIRLRNASLAFEGPTPGSRKRPDGRLLQWKTLNLKDDHSGLLPFFIEWSAGTLHPSADAPAGCKIAHFSLSALNVAELVRACSQLDLDVPVEQGETPQLRARIAGPDGPVMQVTS
;
A
#
# COMPACT_ATOMS: atom_id res chain seq x y z
N MET A 1 -13.42 -23.67 93.70
CA MET A 1 -12.12 -23.79 93.00
C MET A 1 -12.31 -23.49 91.53
N ARG A 2 -11.84 -22.32 91.06
CA ARG A 2 -12.07 -21.86 89.73
C ARG A 2 -10.75 -21.88 88.97
N HIS A 3 -10.69 -22.64 87.88
CA HIS A 3 -9.53 -22.69 86.98
C HIS A 3 -9.68 -21.59 85.93
N GLN A 4 -8.69 -20.74 85.90
CA GLN A 4 -8.53 -19.71 84.82
C GLN A 4 -7.81 -20.38 83.63
N ILE A 5 -8.40 -20.19 82.44
CA ILE A 5 -7.81 -20.63 81.21
C ILE A 5 -7.21 -19.38 80.55
N SER A 6 -5.88 -19.40 80.29
CA SER A 6 -5.10 -18.37 79.63
C SER A 6 -5.34 -18.38 78.11
N ARG A 7 -5.70 -17.23 77.54
CA ARG A 7 -5.79 -17.07 76.10
C ARG A 7 -4.43 -16.64 75.52
N ARG A 8 -3.80 -17.57 74.77
CA ARG A 8 -2.65 -17.20 73.92
C ARG A 8 -3.12 -16.49 72.68
N LYS A 9 -2.61 -15.27 72.43
CA LYS A 9 -2.79 -14.49 71.20
C LYS A 9 -1.88 -15.06 70.13
N PHE A 10 -2.45 -15.53 69.01
CA PHE A 10 -1.72 -15.81 67.80
C PHE A 10 -1.51 -14.49 67.00
N VAL A 11 -0.26 -14.12 66.82
CA VAL A 11 0.14 -13.03 65.90
C VAL A 11 0.33 -13.65 64.54
N SER A 12 -0.56 -13.37 63.60
CA SER A 12 -0.46 -13.74 62.20
C SER A 12 0.33 -12.68 61.48
N THR A 13 1.55 -13.01 61.05
CA THR A 13 2.39 -12.18 60.18
C THR A 13 1.95 -12.40 58.76
N GLY A 14 1.16 -11.45 58.21
CA GLY A 14 0.78 -11.42 56.81
C GLY A 14 1.95 -10.93 55.95
N ALA A 15 2.51 -11.81 55.15
CA ALA A 15 3.44 -11.41 54.08
C ALA A 15 2.66 -10.81 52.90
N ALA A 16 2.79 -9.50 52.70
CA ALA A 16 2.25 -8.82 51.52
C ALA A 16 3.15 -9.15 50.32
N MET A 17 2.66 -9.98 49.39
CA MET A 17 3.26 -10.13 48.07
C MET A 17 2.94 -8.89 47.25
N LEU A 18 3.93 -8.07 47.00
CA LEU A 18 3.92 -7.01 45.97
C LEU A 18 4.01 -7.68 44.60
N THR A 19 2.89 -7.82 43.91
CA THR A 19 2.87 -8.13 42.48
C THR A 19 3.28 -6.90 41.71
N ALA A 20 4.52 -6.87 41.24
CA ALA A 20 4.98 -5.88 40.28
C ALA A 20 4.23 -6.12 38.95
N SER A 21 3.22 -5.30 38.71
CA SER A 21 2.56 -5.22 37.38
C SER A 21 3.56 -4.58 36.42
N ALA A 22 4.17 -5.39 35.56
CA ALA A 22 4.97 -4.88 34.47
C ALA A 22 4.06 -4.13 33.50
N ALA A 23 4.05 -2.79 33.59
CA ALA A 23 3.43 -1.93 32.62
C ALA A 23 4.13 -2.15 31.26
N ARG A 24 3.43 -2.78 30.32
CA ARG A 24 3.86 -2.82 28.93
C ARG A 24 3.95 -1.38 28.43
N PRO A 25 5.04 -0.98 27.75
CA PRO A 25 5.10 0.34 27.15
C PRO A 25 3.93 0.48 26.19
N ARG A 26 3.02 1.37 26.48
CA ARG A 26 1.99 1.81 25.56
C ARG A 26 2.73 2.43 24.37
N SER A 27 2.57 1.82 23.18
CA SER A 27 2.98 2.41 21.90
C SER A 27 2.55 3.87 21.86
N LEU A 28 3.52 4.79 21.70
CA LEU A 28 3.30 6.23 21.53
C LEU A 28 2.78 6.59 20.14
N PHE A 29 2.28 5.62 19.39
CA PHE A 29 1.49 5.90 18.20
C PHE A 29 0.11 6.33 18.70
N SER A 30 -0.12 7.66 18.76
CA SER A 30 -1.46 8.20 18.82
C SER A 30 -2.25 7.54 17.68
N ALA A 31 -3.50 7.18 17.97
CA ALA A 31 -4.45 6.73 16.98
C ALA A 31 -4.77 7.91 16.03
N GLU A 32 -3.88 8.22 15.09
CA GLU A 32 -4.30 8.69 13.78
C GLU A 32 -5.04 7.50 13.19
N GLU A 33 -6.36 7.61 13.15
CA GLU A 33 -7.21 6.63 12.47
C GLU A 33 -6.58 6.33 11.13
N GLU A 34 -6.28 5.03 10.89
CA GLU A 34 -5.75 4.53 9.63
C GLU A 34 -6.80 4.78 8.54
N LEU A 35 -6.85 6.00 8.00
CA LEU A 35 -7.70 6.34 6.88
C LEU A 35 -7.08 5.75 5.62
N MET A 36 -7.41 4.48 5.39
CA MET A 36 -7.09 3.81 4.15
C MET A 36 -8.06 4.29 3.09
N PRO A 37 -7.58 4.87 1.96
CA PRO A 37 -8.48 5.26 0.89
C PRO A 37 -9.24 4.04 0.34
N LEU A 38 -10.57 4.07 0.38
CA LEU A 38 -11.42 2.99 -0.12
C LEU A 38 -11.27 2.79 -1.64
N SER A 39 -10.90 3.86 -2.34
CA SER A 39 -10.63 3.84 -3.78
C SER A 39 -9.30 3.20 -4.16
N LEU A 40 -8.35 3.06 -3.22
CA LEU A 40 -7.03 2.51 -3.48
C LEU A 40 -7.12 1.04 -3.88
N ASP A 41 -6.45 0.67 -4.97
CA ASP A 41 -6.22 -0.73 -5.37
C ASP A 41 -4.80 -1.17 -5.00
N HIS A 42 -3.79 -0.46 -5.50
CA HIS A 42 -2.39 -0.75 -5.18
C HIS A 42 -1.48 0.47 -5.35
N ILE A 43 -0.31 0.38 -4.72
CA ILE A 43 0.77 1.35 -4.87
C ILE A 43 1.94 0.72 -5.63
N LEU A 44 2.62 1.53 -6.46
CA LEU A 44 3.75 1.10 -7.28
C LEU A 44 5.07 1.58 -6.69
N LEU A 45 5.94 0.65 -6.34
CA LEU A 45 7.33 0.90 -5.96
C LEU A 45 8.23 0.62 -7.17
N GLY A 46 8.72 1.66 -7.82
CA GLY A 46 9.66 1.55 -8.92
C GLY A 46 11.08 1.26 -8.44
N CYS A 47 11.80 0.45 -9.20
CA CYS A 47 13.22 0.17 -9.00
C CYS A 47 13.91 -0.11 -10.33
N SER A 48 15.24 0.11 -10.39
CA SER A 48 16.04 -0.19 -11.59
C SER A 48 16.29 -1.69 -11.77
N ASP A 49 16.24 -2.45 -10.67
CA ASP A 49 16.39 -3.91 -10.66
C ASP A 49 15.37 -4.52 -9.70
N LEU A 50 14.66 -5.57 -10.17
CA LEU A 50 13.56 -6.15 -9.41
C LEU A 50 14.02 -6.83 -8.13
N ASP A 51 15.15 -7.54 -8.17
CA ASP A 51 15.65 -8.26 -6.99
C ASP A 51 16.09 -7.27 -5.91
N ARG A 52 16.73 -6.15 -6.29
CA ARG A 52 17.03 -5.05 -5.36
C ARG A 52 15.76 -4.44 -4.75
N GLY A 53 14.69 -4.29 -5.53
CA GLY A 53 13.40 -3.82 -5.01
C GLY A 53 12.78 -4.79 -4.02
N ILE A 54 12.83 -6.11 -4.30
CA ILE A 54 12.37 -7.17 -3.40
C ILE A 54 13.17 -7.16 -2.09
N ASP A 55 14.51 -7.11 -2.17
CA ASP A 55 15.41 -7.08 -1.01
C ASP A 55 15.20 -5.83 -0.16
N PHE A 56 14.95 -4.67 -0.80
CA PHE A 56 14.61 -3.43 -0.11
C PHE A 56 13.34 -3.59 0.71
N VAL A 57 12.27 -4.12 0.13
CA VAL A 57 10.99 -4.31 0.82
C VAL A 57 11.14 -5.31 1.97
N GLU A 58 11.79 -6.46 1.74
CA GLU A 58 12.04 -7.47 2.78
C GLU A 58 12.83 -6.90 3.96
N LYS A 59 13.89 -6.15 3.69
CA LYS A 59 14.71 -5.50 4.72
C LYS A 59 13.90 -4.56 5.62
N HIS A 60 12.92 -3.82 5.05
CA HIS A 60 12.19 -2.79 5.76
C HIS A 60 10.85 -3.25 6.35
N THR A 61 10.33 -4.40 5.90
CA THR A 61 9.05 -4.93 6.36
C THR A 61 9.15 -6.29 7.03
N GLY A 62 10.25 -7.01 6.81
CA GLY A 62 10.40 -8.41 7.24
C GLY A 62 9.68 -9.42 6.35
N VAL A 63 9.02 -8.98 5.26
CA VAL A 63 8.27 -9.87 4.35
C VAL A 63 8.82 -9.75 2.94
N ARG A 64 9.18 -10.91 2.35
CA ARG A 64 9.69 -10.98 0.98
C ARG A 64 8.53 -11.01 -0.02
N ALA A 65 8.55 -10.08 -0.97
CA ALA A 65 7.60 -10.07 -2.08
C ALA A 65 7.85 -11.25 -3.04
N ALA A 66 6.79 -11.76 -3.64
CA ALA A 66 6.89 -12.86 -4.62
C ALA A 66 6.86 -12.33 -6.05
N PHE A 67 7.63 -12.96 -6.93
CA PHE A 67 7.59 -12.65 -8.37
C PHE A 67 6.15 -12.80 -8.92
N GLY A 68 5.65 -11.72 -9.49
CA GLY A 68 4.28 -11.64 -9.99
C GLY A 68 4.15 -12.02 -11.46
N GLY A 69 5.15 -11.68 -12.27
CA GLY A 69 5.21 -11.99 -13.70
C GLY A 69 5.75 -10.85 -14.54
N VAL A 70 5.60 -11.00 -15.84
CA VAL A 70 6.05 -10.09 -16.89
C VAL A 70 4.83 -9.40 -17.50
N HIS A 71 4.94 -8.12 -17.85
CA HIS A 71 3.92 -7.38 -18.60
C HIS A 71 4.27 -7.41 -20.10
N PRO A 72 3.65 -8.31 -20.90
CA PRO A 72 4.01 -8.46 -22.31
C PRO A 72 3.81 -7.15 -23.08
N GLY A 73 4.83 -6.75 -23.83
CA GLY A 73 4.81 -5.54 -24.66
C GLY A 73 4.90 -4.21 -23.90
N ARG A 74 5.00 -4.27 -22.55
CA ARG A 74 5.17 -3.06 -21.71
C ARG A 74 6.59 -2.88 -21.19
N GLY A 75 7.48 -3.85 -21.42
CA GLY A 75 8.89 -3.77 -21.03
C GLY A 75 9.14 -3.86 -19.53
N THR A 76 8.16 -4.29 -18.74
CA THR A 76 8.28 -4.37 -17.28
C THR A 76 7.95 -5.74 -16.74
N ARG A 77 8.51 -6.03 -15.55
CA ARG A 77 8.21 -7.19 -14.71
C ARG A 77 7.97 -6.75 -13.28
N ASN A 78 7.29 -7.55 -12.47
CA ASN A 78 6.96 -7.16 -11.13
C ASN A 78 7.10 -8.27 -10.08
N ALA A 79 7.11 -7.84 -8.81
CA ALA A 79 6.88 -8.67 -7.65
C ALA A 79 5.77 -8.06 -6.79
N LEU A 80 5.05 -8.88 -6.05
CA LEU A 80 3.84 -8.50 -5.35
C LEU A 80 3.93 -8.82 -3.87
N LEU A 81 3.38 -7.94 -3.03
CA LEU A 81 3.23 -8.12 -1.60
C LEU A 81 1.81 -7.69 -1.20
N SER A 82 1.06 -8.54 -0.51
CA SER A 82 -0.27 -8.20 0.00
C SER A 82 -0.16 -7.15 1.11
N LEU A 83 -1.00 -6.12 1.04
CA LEU A 83 -1.14 -5.08 2.06
C LEU A 83 -2.49 -5.16 2.78
N GLY A 84 -3.13 -6.31 2.72
CA GLY A 84 -4.46 -6.58 3.26
C GLY A 84 -5.49 -6.88 2.18
N GLU A 85 -6.73 -6.95 2.57
CA GLU A 85 -7.82 -7.28 1.65
C GLU A 85 -7.95 -6.19 0.56
N LYS A 86 -7.86 -6.63 -0.71
CA LYS A 86 -7.97 -5.78 -1.93
C LYS A 86 -6.89 -4.70 -2.10
N HIS A 87 -5.79 -4.78 -1.33
CA HIS A 87 -4.67 -3.86 -1.48
C HIS A 87 -3.35 -4.61 -1.60
N TYR A 88 -2.46 -4.14 -2.46
CA TYR A 88 -1.12 -4.71 -2.58
C TYR A 88 -0.06 -3.67 -2.96
N LEU A 89 1.19 -4.01 -2.70
CA LEU A 89 2.35 -3.32 -3.23
C LEU A 89 2.78 -4.05 -4.50
N GLU A 90 2.92 -3.31 -5.58
CA GLU A 90 3.57 -3.75 -6.80
C GLU A 90 4.99 -3.19 -6.85
N ILE A 91 6.00 -4.04 -6.76
CA ILE A 91 7.39 -3.68 -7.03
C ILE A 91 7.59 -3.86 -8.53
N ILE A 92 7.91 -2.79 -9.24
CA ILE A 92 8.01 -2.79 -10.71
C ILE A 92 9.42 -2.41 -11.17
N ALA A 93 9.95 -3.16 -12.11
CA ALA A 93 11.25 -2.93 -12.76
C ALA A 93 11.18 -3.19 -14.26
N LEU A 94 12.17 -2.70 -15.00
CA LEU A 94 12.31 -3.07 -16.40
C LEU A 94 12.57 -4.58 -16.54
N ASP A 95 11.99 -5.17 -17.58
CA ASP A 95 12.27 -6.54 -17.95
C ASP A 95 13.42 -6.57 -18.96
N PRO A 96 14.59 -7.12 -18.61
CA PRO A 96 15.73 -7.16 -19.49
C PRO A 96 15.50 -8.02 -20.76
N GLN A 97 14.45 -8.85 -20.77
CA GLN A 97 14.08 -9.65 -21.92
C GLN A 97 13.17 -8.89 -22.92
N GLN A 98 12.68 -7.72 -22.58
CA GLN A 98 11.84 -6.87 -23.42
C GLN A 98 12.55 -5.54 -23.76
N SER A 99 13.69 -5.63 -24.42
CA SER A 99 14.46 -4.44 -24.84
C SER A 99 13.67 -3.58 -25.84
N GLY A 100 13.82 -2.24 -25.71
CA GLY A 100 13.21 -1.27 -26.63
C GLY A 100 11.80 -0.82 -26.26
N ALA A 101 11.20 -1.34 -25.20
CA ALA A 101 9.93 -0.80 -24.67
C ALA A 101 10.16 0.55 -23.97
N PRO A 102 9.19 1.48 -24.01
CA PRO A 102 9.30 2.75 -23.31
C PRO A 102 9.40 2.59 -21.80
N ASP A 103 10.30 3.34 -21.17
CA ASP A 103 10.41 3.44 -19.71
C ASP A 103 9.51 4.57 -19.20
N HIS A 104 8.22 4.28 -19.05
CA HIS A 104 7.21 5.26 -18.67
C HIS A 104 7.38 5.83 -17.24
N TYR A 105 8.08 5.08 -16.36
CA TYR A 105 8.28 5.48 -14.97
C TYR A 105 9.69 5.97 -14.67
N GLY A 106 10.59 6.01 -15.69
CA GLY A 106 11.99 6.34 -15.49
C GLY A 106 12.76 5.35 -14.64
N LEU A 107 12.34 4.07 -14.64
CA LEU A 107 12.87 3.01 -13.78
C LEU A 107 14.38 2.78 -13.95
N ALA A 108 14.88 2.89 -15.18
CA ALA A 108 16.31 2.70 -15.48
C ALA A 108 17.23 3.68 -14.72
N LYS A 109 16.72 4.84 -14.32
CA LYS A 109 17.48 5.91 -13.66
C LYS A 109 17.34 5.93 -12.15
N LEU A 110 16.53 5.04 -11.59
CA LEU A 110 16.29 5.00 -10.15
C LEU A 110 17.53 4.44 -9.43
N ILE A 111 18.11 5.23 -8.53
CA ILE A 111 19.22 4.82 -7.68
C ILE A 111 18.68 3.96 -6.54
N GLU A 112 17.61 4.42 -5.89
CA GLU A 112 16.93 3.74 -4.80
C GLU A 112 15.44 3.50 -5.17
N PRO A 113 14.80 2.45 -4.62
CA PRO A 113 13.37 2.24 -4.79
C PRO A 113 12.55 3.40 -4.26
N ARG A 114 11.56 3.86 -5.04
CA ARG A 114 10.64 4.93 -4.65
C ARG A 114 9.25 4.70 -5.23
N LEU A 115 8.25 5.41 -4.72
CA LEU A 115 6.91 5.39 -5.32
C LEU A 115 6.97 6.03 -6.71
N VAL A 116 6.33 5.40 -7.68
CA VAL A 116 6.25 5.88 -9.07
C VAL A 116 4.82 6.01 -9.57
N GLY A 117 3.83 5.67 -8.73
CA GLY A 117 2.41 5.76 -9.05
C GLY A 117 1.55 4.95 -8.09
N TRP A 118 0.27 4.97 -8.35
CA TRP A 118 -0.73 4.18 -7.65
C TRP A 118 -1.94 3.94 -8.55
N ALA A 119 -2.74 2.94 -8.21
CA ALA A 119 -3.97 2.61 -8.91
C ALA A 119 -5.17 2.79 -8.01
N ALA A 120 -6.27 3.25 -8.59
CA ALA A 120 -7.57 3.31 -7.94
C ALA A 120 -8.58 2.44 -8.68
N HIS A 121 -9.55 1.89 -7.96
CA HIS A 121 -10.64 1.11 -8.55
C HIS A 121 -11.97 1.87 -8.46
N PRO A 122 -12.52 2.34 -9.58
CA PRO A 122 -13.77 3.12 -9.58
C PRO A 122 -15.03 2.24 -9.65
N GLY A 123 -14.91 0.93 -9.47
CA GLY A 123 -15.99 -0.03 -9.75
C GLY A 123 -16.08 -0.35 -11.23
N ASP A 124 -17.13 0.13 -11.93
CA ASP A 124 -17.28 -0.04 -13.38
C ASP A 124 -16.48 1.02 -14.14
N LEU A 125 -15.42 0.59 -14.82
CA LEU A 125 -14.50 1.47 -15.55
C LEU A 125 -15.14 2.10 -16.81
N ASN A 126 -16.13 1.42 -17.43
CA ASN A 126 -16.84 2.00 -18.57
C ASN A 126 -17.78 3.12 -18.12
N ALA A 127 -18.54 2.92 -17.03
CA ALA A 127 -19.36 3.97 -16.44
C ALA A 127 -18.49 5.16 -15.98
N PHE A 128 -17.32 4.89 -15.40
CA PHE A 128 -16.36 5.91 -15.02
C PHE A 128 -15.85 6.71 -16.23
N ALA A 129 -15.49 6.06 -17.34
CA ALA A 129 -15.07 6.71 -18.57
C ALA A 129 -16.17 7.63 -19.16
N ILE A 130 -17.45 7.26 -19.03
CA ILE A 130 -18.58 8.12 -19.43
C ILE A 130 -18.64 9.37 -18.56
N ARG A 131 -18.47 9.23 -17.23
CA ARG A 131 -18.41 10.37 -16.30
C ARG A 131 -17.29 11.34 -16.65
N LEU A 132 -16.08 10.83 -16.91
CA LEU A 132 -14.92 11.66 -17.29
C LEU A 132 -15.19 12.47 -18.58
N ARG A 133 -15.80 11.82 -19.61
CA ARG A 133 -16.21 12.55 -20.84
C ARG A 133 -17.20 13.66 -20.54
N ASN A 134 -18.21 13.39 -19.72
CA ASN A 134 -19.22 14.38 -19.35
C ASN A 134 -18.62 15.55 -18.54
N ALA A 135 -17.57 15.29 -17.76
CA ALA A 135 -16.79 16.28 -17.03
C ALA A 135 -15.71 16.98 -17.90
N SER A 136 -15.59 16.62 -19.18
CA SER A 136 -14.56 17.12 -20.11
C SER A 136 -13.13 16.83 -19.64
N LEU A 137 -12.93 15.76 -18.89
CA LEU A 137 -11.61 15.29 -18.48
C LEU A 137 -11.02 14.38 -19.55
N ALA A 138 -9.79 14.68 -19.99
CA ALA A 138 -9.12 13.93 -21.04
C ALA A 138 -8.44 12.67 -20.45
N PHE A 139 -8.64 11.51 -21.11
CA PHE A 139 -8.09 10.23 -20.69
C PHE A 139 -7.80 9.31 -21.87
N GLU A 140 -7.06 8.24 -21.61
CA GLU A 140 -6.84 7.09 -22.50
C GLU A 140 -7.43 5.83 -21.91
N GLY A 141 -8.01 4.98 -22.74
CA GLY A 141 -8.64 3.73 -22.32
C GLY A 141 -10.18 3.78 -22.30
N PRO A 142 -10.86 2.82 -21.68
CA PRO A 142 -10.32 1.61 -21.02
C PRO A 142 -9.56 0.68 -21.97
N THR A 143 -8.35 0.30 -21.60
CA THR A 143 -7.47 -0.57 -22.39
C THR A 143 -7.32 -1.92 -21.69
N PRO A 144 -7.57 -3.07 -22.37
CA PRO A 144 -7.39 -4.38 -21.77
C PRO A 144 -5.91 -4.67 -21.50
N GLY A 145 -5.65 -5.35 -20.39
CA GLY A 145 -4.36 -5.87 -20.02
C GLY A 145 -4.48 -7.31 -19.52
N SER A 146 -3.39 -8.04 -19.63
CA SER A 146 -3.30 -9.37 -19.06
C SER A 146 -1.87 -9.73 -18.70
N ARG A 147 -1.72 -10.65 -17.74
CA ARG A 147 -0.43 -11.17 -17.32
C ARG A 147 -0.59 -12.62 -16.89
N LYS A 148 0.31 -13.48 -17.37
CA LYS A 148 0.40 -14.85 -16.88
C LYS A 148 1.29 -14.89 -15.64
N ARG A 149 0.81 -15.50 -14.59
CA ARG A 149 1.55 -15.73 -13.35
C ARG A 149 2.52 -16.92 -13.50
N PRO A 150 3.51 -17.07 -12.60
CA PRO A 150 4.41 -18.23 -12.59
C PRO A 150 3.67 -19.57 -12.45
N ASP A 151 2.54 -19.61 -11.74
CA ASP A 151 1.69 -20.79 -11.57
C ASP A 151 0.77 -21.09 -12.78
N GLY A 152 0.89 -20.29 -13.85
CA GLY A 152 0.12 -20.46 -15.08
C GLY A 152 -1.24 -19.75 -15.09
N ARG A 153 -1.75 -19.25 -13.98
CA ARG A 153 -3.01 -18.48 -13.93
C ARG A 153 -2.90 -17.18 -14.70
N LEU A 154 -3.96 -16.82 -15.41
CA LEU A 154 -4.05 -15.58 -16.16
C LEU A 154 -4.77 -14.52 -15.33
N LEU A 155 -4.12 -13.39 -15.10
CA LEU A 155 -4.76 -12.19 -14.59
C LEU A 155 -5.21 -11.35 -15.78
N GLN A 156 -6.42 -10.79 -15.70
CA GLN A 156 -6.99 -9.92 -16.72
C GLN A 156 -7.62 -8.70 -16.07
N TRP A 157 -7.42 -7.54 -16.69
CA TRP A 157 -7.93 -6.26 -16.21
C TRP A 157 -8.14 -5.29 -17.36
N LYS A 158 -8.74 -4.15 -17.06
CA LYS A 158 -8.72 -2.95 -17.92
C LYS A 158 -8.09 -1.80 -17.15
N THR A 159 -7.41 -0.90 -17.85
CA THR A 159 -6.85 0.32 -17.27
C THR A 159 -7.32 1.56 -18.02
N LEU A 160 -7.45 2.65 -17.30
CA LEU A 160 -7.71 3.98 -17.82
C LEU A 160 -6.71 4.96 -17.22
N ASN A 161 -6.10 5.80 -18.03
CA ASN A 161 -5.09 6.78 -17.61
C ASN A 161 -5.59 8.19 -17.91
N LEU A 162 -5.46 9.10 -16.97
CA LEU A 162 -5.71 10.53 -17.20
C LEU A 162 -4.61 11.10 -18.07
N LYS A 163 -4.95 12.10 -18.90
CA LYS A 163 -3.94 12.86 -19.67
C LYS A 163 -3.21 13.87 -18.79
N ASP A 164 -3.92 14.42 -17.82
CA ASP A 164 -3.35 15.24 -16.76
C ASP A 164 -3.48 14.47 -15.44
N ASP A 165 -2.37 13.91 -14.99
CA ASP A 165 -2.25 13.16 -13.76
C ASP A 165 -1.66 13.99 -12.61
N HIS A 166 -1.63 15.32 -12.76
CA HIS A 166 -1.03 16.22 -11.78
C HIS A 166 0.42 15.85 -11.43
N SER A 167 1.23 15.58 -12.44
CA SER A 167 2.64 15.19 -12.30
C SER A 167 2.83 13.86 -11.54
N GLY A 168 1.95 12.90 -11.79
CA GLY A 168 2.00 11.55 -11.19
C GLY A 168 1.35 11.45 -9.81
N LEU A 169 0.65 12.51 -9.34
CA LEU A 169 -0.08 12.45 -8.07
C LEU A 169 -1.42 11.73 -8.19
N LEU A 170 -2.11 11.86 -9.33
CA LEU A 170 -3.36 11.15 -9.56
C LEU A 170 -3.11 9.74 -10.07
N PRO A 171 -4.02 8.78 -9.77
CA PRO A 171 -3.83 7.39 -10.14
C PRO A 171 -4.14 7.12 -11.61
N PHE A 172 -3.67 5.98 -12.09
CA PHE A 172 -4.43 5.31 -13.13
C PHE A 172 -5.57 4.49 -12.49
N PHE A 173 -6.57 4.20 -13.28
CA PHE A 173 -7.74 3.44 -12.81
C PHE A 173 -7.71 2.02 -13.36
N ILE A 174 -8.10 1.05 -12.51
CA ILE A 174 -8.08 -0.37 -12.85
C ILE A 174 -9.42 -1.03 -12.52
N GLU A 175 -9.85 -1.94 -13.37
CA GLU A 175 -10.96 -2.87 -13.14
C GLU A 175 -10.47 -4.29 -13.43
N TRP A 176 -10.51 -5.14 -12.42
CA TRP A 176 -10.19 -6.56 -12.56
C TRP A 176 -11.35 -7.28 -13.23
N SER A 177 -11.04 -8.12 -14.24
CA SER A 177 -12.05 -8.89 -14.95
C SER A 177 -12.69 -9.92 -14.02
N ALA A 178 -13.98 -10.22 -14.24
CA ALA A 178 -14.70 -11.23 -13.49
C ALA A 178 -13.97 -12.59 -13.55
N GLY A 179 -13.82 -13.24 -12.39
CA GLY A 179 -13.08 -14.50 -12.26
C GLY A 179 -11.57 -14.35 -12.12
N THR A 180 -11.01 -13.14 -12.24
CA THR A 180 -9.62 -12.87 -11.90
C THR A 180 -9.47 -12.81 -10.38
N LEU A 181 -8.58 -13.64 -9.81
CA LEU A 181 -8.22 -13.54 -8.40
C LEU A 181 -7.40 -12.27 -8.20
N HIS A 182 -7.88 -11.39 -7.32
CA HIS A 182 -7.17 -10.15 -7.01
C HIS A 182 -5.76 -10.44 -6.46
N PRO A 183 -4.71 -9.70 -6.88
CA PRO A 183 -3.32 -10.00 -6.48
C PRO A 183 -3.09 -10.04 -4.96
N SER A 184 -3.82 -9.26 -4.18
CA SER A 184 -3.70 -9.28 -2.71
C SER A 184 -4.09 -10.60 -2.06
N ALA A 185 -4.91 -11.42 -2.74
CA ALA A 185 -5.49 -12.62 -2.14
C ALA A 185 -4.47 -13.76 -1.99
N ASP A 186 -3.40 -13.77 -2.77
CA ASP A 186 -2.40 -14.83 -2.77
C ASP A 186 -0.94 -14.35 -2.90
N ALA A 187 -0.69 -13.04 -2.90
CA ALA A 187 0.64 -12.49 -2.66
C ALA A 187 1.07 -12.73 -1.20
N PRO A 188 2.39 -12.79 -0.90
CA PRO A 188 2.87 -12.91 0.47
C PRO A 188 2.19 -11.87 1.36
N ALA A 189 1.64 -12.33 2.49
CA ALA A 189 0.88 -11.52 3.43
C ALA A 189 1.70 -11.18 4.68
N GLY A 190 1.16 -10.31 5.54
CA GLY A 190 1.78 -9.91 6.81
C GLY A 190 2.04 -8.41 6.90
N CYS A 191 2.02 -7.71 5.77
CA CYS A 191 2.10 -6.26 5.75
C CYS A 191 0.73 -5.60 5.63
N LYS A 192 0.66 -4.32 6.04
CA LYS A 192 -0.52 -3.48 5.83
C LYS A 192 -0.10 -2.04 5.53
N ILE A 193 -0.92 -1.31 4.80
CA ILE A 193 -0.75 0.14 4.67
C ILE A 193 -1.14 0.78 6.00
N ALA A 194 -0.20 1.47 6.63
CA ALA A 194 -0.46 2.26 7.84
C ALA A 194 -0.83 3.71 7.49
N HIS A 195 -0.42 4.19 6.30
CA HIS A 195 -0.75 5.52 5.80
C HIS A 195 -0.47 5.59 4.31
N PHE A 196 -1.36 6.27 3.56
CA PHE A 196 -1.12 6.68 2.18
C PHE A 196 -1.72 8.06 1.94
N SER A 197 -0.92 9.00 1.44
CA SER A 197 -1.36 10.36 1.18
C SER A 197 -0.65 10.97 -0.04
N LEU A 198 -1.24 12.04 -0.55
CA LEU A 198 -0.66 12.92 -1.56
C LEU A 198 -0.16 14.19 -0.87
N SER A 199 1.00 14.69 -1.27
CA SER A 199 1.53 15.97 -0.82
C SER A 199 1.62 16.93 -1.99
N ALA A 200 1.17 18.18 -1.81
CA ALA A 200 1.18 19.20 -2.85
C ALA A 200 1.37 20.61 -2.28
N LEU A 201 1.91 21.50 -3.14
CA LEU A 201 1.97 22.93 -2.85
C LEU A 201 0.58 23.57 -2.86
N ASN A 202 -0.27 23.19 -3.81
CA ASN A 202 -1.64 23.67 -3.93
C ASN A 202 -2.63 22.57 -3.53
N VAL A 203 -2.82 22.41 -2.23
CA VAL A 203 -3.74 21.41 -1.65
C VAL A 203 -5.16 21.58 -2.18
N ALA A 204 -5.66 22.81 -2.28
CA ALA A 204 -7.04 23.07 -2.70
C ALA A 204 -7.31 22.63 -4.15
N GLU A 205 -6.34 22.75 -5.03
CA GLU A 205 -6.44 22.30 -6.42
C GLU A 205 -6.48 20.76 -6.49
N LEU A 206 -5.54 20.10 -5.80
CA LEU A 206 -5.47 18.64 -5.80
C LEU A 206 -6.69 18.01 -5.12
N VAL A 207 -7.20 18.59 -4.02
CA VAL A 207 -8.45 18.16 -3.39
C VAL A 207 -9.63 18.24 -4.34
N ARG A 208 -9.73 19.34 -5.13
CA ARG A 208 -10.80 19.44 -6.16
C ARG A 208 -10.65 18.36 -7.23
N ALA A 209 -9.43 18.09 -7.71
CA ALA A 209 -9.17 17.04 -8.67
C ALA A 209 -9.55 15.65 -8.11
N CYS A 210 -9.12 15.34 -6.90
CA CYS A 210 -9.51 14.10 -6.21
C CYS A 210 -11.03 13.98 -6.09
N SER A 211 -11.72 15.03 -5.67
CA SER A 211 -13.19 15.04 -5.52
C SER A 211 -13.92 14.80 -6.85
N GLN A 212 -13.44 15.36 -7.97
CA GLN A 212 -14.02 15.11 -9.30
C GLN A 212 -13.88 13.65 -9.75
N LEU A 213 -12.90 12.94 -9.19
CA LEU A 213 -12.58 11.55 -9.52
C LEU A 213 -13.13 10.55 -8.48
N ASP A 214 -13.85 11.03 -7.46
CA ASP A 214 -14.31 10.25 -6.28
C ASP A 214 -13.16 9.54 -5.54
N LEU A 215 -12.02 10.22 -5.44
CA LEU A 215 -10.87 9.72 -4.68
C LEU A 215 -10.93 10.25 -3.25
N ASP A 216 -10.86 9.36 -2.30
CA ASP A 216 -10.92 9.64 -0.85
C ASP A 216 -9.52 9.69 -0.20
N VAL A 217 -8.47 9.86 -1.01
CA VAL A 217 -7.08 9.93 -0.56
C VAL A 217 -6.80 11.24 0.17
N PRO A 218 -6.15 11.22 1.35
CA PRO A 218 -5.72 12.43 2.06
C PRO A 218 -4.74 13.25 1.22
N VAL A 219 -4.94 14.57 1.22
CA VAL A 219 -4.03 15.53 0.57
C VAL A 219 -3.42 16.44 1.64
N GLU A 220 -2.11 16.45 1.74
CA GLU A 220 -1.32 17.17 2.72
C GLU A 220 -0.60 18.37 2.09
N GLN A 221 -0.37 19.42 2.90
CA GLN A 221 0.50 20.52 2.50
C GLN A 221 1.96 20.03 2.46
N GLY A 222 2.66 20.29 1.37
CA GLY A 222 4.08 19.98 1.24
C GLY A 222 4.81 20.95 0.32
N GLU A 223 6.13 20.99 0.42
CA GLU A 223 6.97 21.85 -0.41
C GLU A 223 7.14 21.31 -1.83
N THR A 224 6.92 20.03 -2.02
CA THR A 224 7.01 19.36 -3.33
C THR A 224 5.86 18.38 -3.52
N PRO A 225 5.39 18.21 -4.78
CA PRO A 225 4.43 17.16 -5.11
C PRO A 225 5.03 15.78 -4.82
N GLN A 226 4.36 14.97 -3.98
CA GLN A 226 4.85 13.63 -3.61
C GLN A 226 3.70 12.68 -3.28
N LEU A 227 3.88 11.41 -3.64
CA LEU A 227 3.17 10.29 -3.02
C LEU A 227 3.90 9.92 -1.74
N ARG A 228 3.16 9.59 -0.69
CA ARG A 228 3.72 9.15 0.60
C ARG A 228 3.02 7.89 1.07
N ALA A 229 3.79 6.87 1.45
CA ALA A 229 3.25 5.66 2.04
C ALA A 229 4.06 5.21 3.26
N ARG A 230 3.34 4.69 4.27
CA ARG A 230 3.90 3.92 5.37
C ARG A 230 3.31 2.52 5.33
N ILE A 231 4.17 1.52 5.28
CA ILE A 231 3.79 0.11 5.24
C ILE A 231 4.33 -0.55 6.50
N ALA A 232 3.45 -1.06 7.33
CA ALA A 232 3.82 -1.80 8.53
C ALA A 232 4.01 -3.28 8.21
N GLY A 233 5.13 -3.84 8.66
CA GLY A 233 5.39 -5.26 8.66
C GLY A 233 4.76 -5.96 9.88
N PRO A 234 4.76 -7.30 9.94
CA PRO A 234 4.09 -8.08 10.98
C PRO A 234 4.66 -7.85 12.38
N ASP A 235 5.96 -7.61 12.50
CA ASP A 235 6.67 -7.48 13.78
C ASP A 235 6.96 -6.02 14.17
N GLY A 236 6.27 -5.07 13.52
CA GLY A 236 6.35 -3.65 13.86
C GLY A 236 7.33 -2.79 13.06
N PRO A 237 8.25 -3.28 12.20
CA PRO A 237 9.00 -2.39 11.34
C PRO A 237 8.07 -1.65 10.38
N VAL A 238 8.34 -0.38 10.13
CA VAL A 238 7.55 0.47 9.24
C VAL A 238 8.44 0.98 8.11
N MET A 239 8.15 0.55 6.90
CA MET A 239 8.75 1.10 5.69
C MET A 239 8.10 2.43 5.35
N GLN A 240 8.90 3.49 5.21
CA GLN A 240 8.45 4.78 4.69
C GLN A 240 9.04 5.00 3.31
N VAL A 241 8.18 5.32 2.34
CA VAL A 241 8.58 5.58 0.95
C VAL A 241 7.83 6.77 0.38
N THR A 242 8.51 7.51 -0.49
CA THR A 242 7.95 8.66 -1.22
C THR A 242 8.26 8.52 -2.71
N SER A 243 7.58 9.33 -3.56
CA SER A 243 7.90 9.44 -4.99
C SER A 243 9.03 10.40 -5.27
#